data_8ed6adb24114f2c1876ec8139c24dd1e
#
_entry.id   8ed6adb24114f2c1876ec8139c24dd1e
#
_cell.length_a   1.000
_cell.length_b   1.000
_cell.length_c   1.000
_cell.angle_alpha   90.00
_cell.angle_beta   90.00
_cell.angle_gamma   90.00
#
_symmetry.space_group_name_H-M   'P 1'
#
loop_
_entity.id
_entity.type
_entity.pdbx_description
1 polymer ?
#
loop_
_entity_poly.entity_id
_entity_poly.type
_entity_poly.pdbx_seq_one_letter_code
_entity_poly.pdbx_strand_id
1 'polypeptide(L)'
;MGRNAALVVFDDEIEPRLVNFRKKAKHPMPVPGDLVTVNVLDEEHTVIENVLPRTFALERRTLGGQIKMMAANVDTIAITAALIDPPVHLAMVDRLTAFAVQHDLTSTILLTKADLAGMPAAETVAA
;
A
#
# COMPACT_ATOMS: atom_id res chain seq x y z
N MET A 1 -22.03 -9.51 -14.00
CA MET A 1 -21.14 -8.34 -13.91
C MET A 1 -20.59 -8.28 -12.49
N GLY A 2 -19.28 -8.50 -12.33
CA GLY A 2 -18.65 -8.42 -11.02
C GLY A 2 -18.76 -7.01 -10.45
N ARG A 3 -19.32 -6.86 -9.27
CA ARG A 3 -19.31 -5.60 -8.53
C ARG A 3 -17.90 -5.43 -7.96
N ASN A 4 -17.21 -4.38 -8.36
CA ASN A 4 -15.95 -4.00 -7.70
C ASN A 4 -16.30 -3.40 -6.34
N ALA A 5 -15.56 -3.79 -5.31
CA ALA A 5 -15.73 -3.29 -3.95
C ALA A 5 -14.37 -2.99 -3.33
N ALA A 6 -14.34 -2.03 -2.42
CA ALA A 6 -13.18 -1.66 -1.62
C ALA A 6 -13.58 -1.52 -0.16
N LEU A 7 -12.64 -1.76 0.74
CA LEU A 7 -12.78 -1.39 2.15
C LEU A 7 -12.42 0.09 2.29
N VAL A 8 -13.35 0.88 2.84
CA VAL A 8 -13.20 2.32 3.04
C VAL A 8 -13.34 2.61 4.54
N VAL A 9 -12.39 3.36 5.08
CA VAL A 9 -12.47 3.91 6.44
C VAL A 9 -13.05 5.31 6.34
N PHE A 10 -14.10 5.59 7.07
CA PHE A 10 -14.71 6.91 7.15
C PHE A 10 -14.03 7.73 8.26
N ASP A 11 -14.02 9.06 8.12
CA ASP A 11 -13.31 9.96 9.04
C ASP A 11 -13.79 9.86 10.51
N ASP A 12 -15.04 9.44 10.71
CA ASP A 12 -15.68 9.29 12.01
C ASP A 12 -15.75 7.84 12.50
N GLU A 13 -15.18 6.89 11.77
CA GLU A 13 -15.24 5.46 12.07
C GLU A 13 -13.86 4.82 12.17
N ILE A 14 -13.73 3.86 13.07
CA ILE A 14 -12.49 3.06 13.23
C ILE A 14 -12.51 1.82 12.33
N GLU A 15 -13.70 1.26 12.10
CA GLU A 15 -13.86 0.03 11.34
C GLU A 15 -14.14 0.31 9.84
N PRO A 16 -13.44 -0.39 8.93
CA PRO A 16 -13.66 -0.22 7.52
C PRO A 16 -15.00 -0.84 7.09
N ARG A 17 -15.71 -0.14 6.20
CA ARG A 17 -16.90 -0.67 5.53
C ARG A 17 -16.61 -1.10 4.09
N LEU A 18 -17.32 -2.11 3.63
CA LEU A 18 -17.26 -2.54 2.23
C LEU A 18 -18.13 -1.61 1.37
N VAL A 19 -17.48 -0.87 0.50
CA VAL A 19 -18.14 0.09 -0.40
C VAL A 19 -18.00 -0.35 -1.85
N ASN A 20 -19.10 -0.33 -2.57
CA ASN A 20 -19.11 -0.67 -3.98
C ASN A 20 -18.61 0.48 -4.85
N PHE A 21 -17.97 0.18 -5.96
CA PHE A 21 -17.62 1.18 -6.96
C PHE A 21 -17.86 0.69 -8.39
N ARG A 22 -18.09 1.64 -9.30
CA ARG A 22 -18.23 1.34 -10.72
C ARG A 22 -17.03 1.91 -11.46
N LYS A 23 -16.41 1.08 -12.31
CA LYS A 23 -15.38 1.56 -13.22
C LYS A 23 -16.00 2.55 -14.18
N LYS A 24 -15.68 3.83 -14.04
CA LYS A 24 -16.04 4.87 -15.00
C LYS A 24 -14.86 5.09 -15.95
N ALA A 25 -15.13 5.26 -17.24
CA ALA A 25 -14.08 5.38 -18.27
C ALA A 25 -13.07 6.53 -18.03
N LYS A 26 -13.46 7.55 -17.27
CA LYS A 26 -12.67 8.77 -17.02
C LYS A 26 -12.08 8.86 -15.60
N HIS A 27 -12.35 7.89 -14.72
CA HIS A 27 -11.87 7.94 -13.34
C HIS A 27 -10.86 6.82 -13.08
N PRO A 28 -9.77 7.11 -12.33
CA PRO A 28 -8.82 6.08 -11.95
C PRO A 28 -9.52 5.03 -11.07
N MET A 29 -9.07 3.78 -11.20
CA MET A 29 -9.47 2.73 -10.26
C MET A 29 -8.92 3.08 -8.87
N PRO A 30 -9.74 2.99 -7.81
CA PRO A 30 -9.25 3.17 -6.46
C PRO A 30 -8.26 2.07 -6.10
N VAL A 31 -7.19 2.47 -5.41
CA VAL A 31 -6.15 1.59 -4.86
C VAL A 31 -5.99 1.86 -3.37
N PRO A 32 -5.38 0.96 -2.60
CA PRO A 32 -5.10 1.21 -1.19
C PRO A 32 -4.38 2.55 -0.98
N GLY A 33 -4.83 3.33 0.01
CA GLY A 33 -4.30 4.67 0.32
C GLY A 33 -4.96 5.83 -0.42
N ASP A 34 -5.86 5.56 -1.36
CA ASP A 34 -6.62 6.63 -2.01
C ASP A 34 -7.61 7.29 -1.05
N LEU A 35 -7.65 8.63 -1.11
CA LEU A 35 -8.76 9.39 -0.56
C LEU A 35 -9.89 9.42 -1.57
N VAL A 36 -11.10 9.12 -1.12
CA VAL A 36 -12.26 8.99 -2.00
C VAL A 36 -13.44 9.79 -1.45
N THR A 37 -14.27 10.30 -2.35
CA THR A 37 -15.60 10.77 -1.98
C THR A 37 -16.59 9.64 -2.17
N VAL A 38 -17.49 9.48 -1.22
CA VAL A 38 -18.54 8.47 -1.26
C VAL A 38 -19.92 9.14 -1.32
N ASN A 39 -20.84 8.50 -2.00
CA ASN A 39 -22.24 8.87 -1.99
C ASN A 39 -23.01 7.81 -1.21
N VAL A 40 -23.59 8.20 -0.08
CA VAL A 40 -24.45 7.36 0.76
C VAL A 40 -25.86 7.47 0.26
N LEU A 41 -26.35 6.43 -0.40
CA LEU A 41 -27.71 6.39 -0.95
C LEU A 41 -28.73 5.98 0.11
N ASP A 42 -28.36 5.01 0.96
CA ASP A 42 -29.10 4.54 2.13
C ASP A 42 -28.13 3.81 3.08
N GLU A 43 -28.64 3.24 4.19
CA GLU A 43 -27.80 2.54 5.20
C GLU A 43 -27.02 1.35 4.66
N GLU A 44 -27.50 0.73 3.58
CA GLU A 44 -26.86 -0.45 2.97
C GLU A 44 -26.11 -0.15 1.66
N HIS A 45 -26.39 1.01 1.05
CA HIS A 45 -25.87 1.35 -0.26
C HIS A 45 -25.00 2.61 -0.23
N THR A 46 -23.70 2.40 -0.15
CA THR A 46 -22.69 3.44 -0.33
C THR A 46 -21.87 3.15 -1.58
N VAL A 47 -21.58 4.18 -2.36
CA VAL A 47 -20.85 4.06 -3.62
C VAL A 47 -19.70 5.08 -3.67
N ILE A 48 -18.49 4.64 -4.03
CA ILE A 48 -17.38 5.55 -4.31
C ILE A 48 -17.74 6.37 -5.57
N GLU A 49 -17.76 7.68 -5.41
CA GLU A 49 -18.07 8.61 -6.47
C GLU A 49 -16.82 9.08 -7.21
N ASN A 50 -15.81 9.53 -6.47
CA ASN A 50 -14.55 10.00 -7.03
C ASN A 50 -13.35 9.54 -6.20
N VAL A 51 -12.20 9.48 -6.87
CA VAL A 51 -10.88 9.37 -6.25
C VAL A 51 -10.24 10.75 -6.28
N LEU A 52 -9.80 11.24 -5.13
CA LEU A 52 -9.17 12.55 -5.01
C LEU A 52 -7.75 12.55 -5.60
N PRO A 53 -7.17 13.72 -5.91
CA PRO A 53 -5.80 13.80 -6.39
C PRO A 53 -4.82 13.15 -5.42
N ARG A 54 -3.91 12.35 -5.97
CA ARG A 54 -2.87 11.65 -5.21
C ARG A 54 -1.66 12.56 -5.02
N THR A 55 -1.08 12.55 -3.83
CA THR A 55 0.22 13.20 -3.56
C THR A 55 1.38 12.32 -4.03
N PHE A 56 1.21 11.00 -3.92
CA PHE A 56 2.17 10.00 -4.36
C PHE A 56 1.44 8.77 -4.90
N ALA A 57 2.03 8.11 -5.90
CA ALA A 57 1.52 6.85 -6.46
C ALA A 57 2.65 5.83 -6.57
N LEU A 58 2.51 4.72 -5.87
CA LEU A 58 3.42 3.59 -5.98
C LEU A 58 3.01 2.72 -7.17
N GLU A 59 3.89 2.64 -8.15
CA GLU A 59 3.66 1.92 -9.39
C GLU A 59 4.62 0.75 -9.56
N ARG A 60 4.17 -0.29 -10.21
CA ARG A 60 5.00 -1.43 -10.60
C ARG A 60 4.83 -1.72 -12.09
N ARG A 61 5.94 -1.92 -12.79
CA ARG A 61 5.91 -2.47 -14.14
C ARG A 61 5.71 -3.99 -14.09
N THR A 62 4.76 -4.47 -14.87
CA THR A 62 4.57 -5.91 -15.08
C THR A 62 5.57 -6.44 -16.11
N LEU A 63 5.73 -7.75 -16.21
CA LEU A 63 6.60 -8.40 -17.22
C LEU A 63 6.19 -8.03 -18.65
N GLY A 64 4.92 -7.70 -18.89
CA GLY A 64 4.41 -7.20 -20.18
C GLY A 64 4.59 -5.69 -20.41
N GLY A 65 5.37 -4.99 -19.56
CA GLY A 65 5.64 -3.55 -19.68
C GLY A 65 4.51 -2.64 -19.25
N GLN A 66 3.37 -3.16 -18.82
CA GLN A 66 2.25 -2.37 -18.32
C GLN A 66 2.55 -1.81 -16.92
N ILE A 67 2.16 -0.58 -16.68
CA ILE A 67 2.23 0.04 -15.36
C ILE A 67 0.98 -0.35 -14.57
N LYS A 68 1.19 -0.94 -13.40
CA LYS A 68 0.14 -1.25 -12.44
C LYS A 68 0.33 -0.42 -11.20
N MET A 69 -0.69 0.36 -10.85
CA MET A 69 -0.73 1.10 -9.60
C MET A 69 -0.95 0.14 -8.44
N MET A 70 -0.14 0.27 -7.41
CA MET A 70 -0.15 -0.63 -6.25
C MET A 70 -0.77 0.04 -5.02
N ALA A 71 -0.40 1.29 -4.75
CA ALA A 71 -0.88 2.08 -3.62
C ALA A 71 -0.78 3.57 -3.94
N ALA A 72 -1.47 4.41 -3.19
CA ALA A 72 -1.43 5.85 -3.28
C ALA A 72 -1.17 6.48 -1.90
N ASN A 73 -0.70 7.73 -1.88
CA ASN A 73 -0.51 8.53 -0.67
C ASN A 73 0.29 7.81 0.42
N VAL A 74 1.36 7.12 0.00
CA VAL A 74 2.25 6.36 0.89
C VAL A 74 3.26 7.33 1.51
N ASP A 75 3.40 7.30 2.82
CA ASP A 75 4.38 8.11 3.57
C ASP A 75 5.59 7.27 4.01
N THR A 76 5.39 5.98 4.19
CA THR A 76 6.41 5.06 4.71
C THR A 76 6.45 3.78 3.92
N ILE A 77 7.66 3.30 3.62
CA ILE A 77 7.92 1.99 3.03
C ILE A 77 8.54 1.08 4.09
N ALA A 78 7.86 -0.02 4.41
CA ALA A 78 8.41 -1.08 5.23
C ALA A 78 9.09 -2.14 4.35
N ILE A 79 10.42 -2.24 4.44
CA ILE A 79 11.25 -3.18 3.68
C ILE A 79 11.45 -4.43 4.54
N THR A 80 10.79 -5.52 4.19
CA THR A 80 10.96 -6.79 4.90
C THR A 80 12.19 -7.52 4.41
N ALA A 81 13.10 -7.86 5.31
CA ALA A 81 14.35 -8.53 5.04
C ALA A 81 14.47 -9.80 5.90
N ALA A 82 14.42 -10.96 5.27
CA ALA A 82 14.66 -12.23 5.99
C ALA A 82 16.15 -12.42 6.24
N LEU A 83 16.52 -12.75 7.48
CA LEU A 83 17.91 -13.02 7.82
C LEU A 83 18.38 -14.38 7.28
N ILE A 84 17.45 -15.31 7.14
CA ILE A 84 17.71 -16.69 6.71
C ILE A 84 16.55 -17.23 5.86
N ASP A 85 16.86 -18.09 4.93
CA ASP A 85 15.98 -18.94 4.10
C ASP A 85 14.74 -18.24 3.49
N PRO A 86 14.91 -17.57 2.39
CA PRO A 86 16.16 -17.17 1.74
C PRO A 86 16.74 -15.92 2.40
N PRO A 87 18.09 -15.79 2.47
CA PRO A 87 18.69 -14.58 3.01
C PRO A 87 18.38 -13.38 2.12
N VAL A 88 18.24 -12.21 2.75
CA VAL A 88 17.97 -10.97 2.03
C VAL A 88 19.11 -10.62 1.07
N HIS A 89 18.76 -10.14 -0.10
CA HIS A 89 19.71 -9.52 -1.02
C HIS A 89 19.89 -8.05 -0.63
N LEU A 90 21.04 -7.68 -0.07
CA LEU A 90 21.33 -6.30 0.36
C LEU A 90 21.12 -5.28 -0.76
N ALA A 91 21.48 -5.63 -2.00
CA ALA A 91 21.22 -4.77 -3.16
C ALA A 91 19.72 -4.45 -3.39
N MET A 92 18.80 -5.29 -2.91
CA MET A 92 17.36 -5.00 -2.95
C MET A 92 17.00 -3.98 -1.87
N VAL A 93 17.56 -4.13 -0.68
CA VAL A 93 17.36 -3.17 0.42
C VAL A 93 17.87 -1.79 0.01
N ASP A 94 19.10 -1.70 -0.51
CA ASP A 94 19.71 -0.46 -0.99
C ASP A 94 18.85 0.22 -2.05
N ARG A 95 18.34 -0.55 -3.01
CA ARG A 95 17.48 -0.02 -4.08
C ARG A 95 16.15 0.53 -3.55
N LEU A 96 15.52 -0.17 -2.61
CA LEU A 96 14.25 0.27 -2.01
C LEU A 96 14.44 1.48 -1.10
N THR A 97 15.55 1.53 -0.37
CA THR A 97 15.91 2.69 0.45
C THR A 97 16.21 3.91 -0.42
N ALA A 98 16.98 3.74 -1.49
CA ALA A 98 17.26 4.81 -2.45
C ALA A 98 15.96 5.31 -3.13
N PHE A 99 15.05 4.40 -3.46
CA PHE A 99 13.73 4.76 -3.97
C PHE A 99 12.93 5.59 -2.96
N ALA A 100 12.92 5.21 -1.69
CA ALA A 100 12.25 5.97 -0.64
C ALA A 100 12.81 7.39 -0.52
N VAL A 101 14.14 7.53 -0.46
CA VAL A 101 14.82 8.84 -0.41
C VAL A 101 14.49 9.68 -1.63
N GLN A 102 14.50 9.11 -2.83
CA GLN A 102 14.19 9.84 -4.06
C GLN A 102 12.78 10.42 -4.07
N HIS A 103 11.84 9.80 -3.36
CA HIS A 103 10.44 10.20 -3.31
C HIS A 103 10.00 10.84 -1.99
N ASP A 104 10.96 11.26 -1.16
CA ASP A 104 10.71 11.85 0.16
C ASP A 104 9.85 10.97 1.09
N LEU A 105 10.01 9.64 0.97
CA LEU A 105 9.30 8.66 1.80
C LEU A 105 10.19 8.21 2.96
N THR A 106 9.59 7.96 4.11
CA THR A 106 10.29 7.28 5.21
C THR A 106 10.49 5.81 4.87
N SER A 107 11.67 5.25 5.16
CA SER A 107 11.92 3.81 5.03
C SER A 107 12.21 3.18 6.38
N THR A 108 11.66 2.00 6.60
CA THR A 108 11.93 1.17 7.79
C THR A 108 12.29 -0.23 7.33
N ILE A 109 13.39 -0.78 7.86
CA ILE A 109 13.81 -2.15 7.56
C ILE A 109 13.29 -3.05 8.67
N LEU A 110 12.51 -4.05 8.30
CA LEU A 110 11.97 -5.06 9.21
C LEU A 110 12.73 -6.38 9.01
N LEU A 111 13.55 -6.72 9.97
CA LEU A 111 14.26 -8.01 9.97
C LEU A 111 13.29 -9.12 10.40
N THR A 112 13.13 -10.11 9.54
CA THR A 112 12.24 -11.25 9.78
C THR A 112 13.03 -12.52 9.97
N LYS A 113 12.40 -13.55 10.56
CA LYS A 113 13.02 -14.85 10.87
C LYS A 113 14.24 -14.73 11.79
N ALA A 114 14.28 -13.76 12.69
CA ALA A 114 15.36 -13.54 13.63
C ALA A 114 15.50 -14.74 14.60
N ASP A 115 14.38 -15.35 14.96
CA ASP A 115 14.30 -16.58 15.75
C ASP A 115 15.07 -17.75 15.12
N LEU A 116 14.95 -17.92 13.80
CA LEU A 116 15.67 -18.96 13.05
C LEU A 116 17.17 -18.66 12.91
N ALA A 117 17.54 -17.39 12.95
CA ALA A 117 18.95 -16.97 12.92
C ALA A 117 19.65 -17.02 14.29
N GLY A 118 18.94 -17.46 15.36
CA GLY A 118 19.48 -17.54 16.71
C GLY A 118 19.69 -16.17 17.39
N MET A 119 19.09 -15.11 16.86
CA MET A 119 19.11 -13.80 17.48
C MET A 119 18.02 -13.68 18.55
N PRO A 120 18.30 -13.02 19.69
CA PRO A 120 17.25 -12.75 20.67
C PRO A 120 16.14 -11.88 20.04
N ALA A 121 14.90 -12.19 20.40
CA ALA A 121 13.67 -11.66 19.76
C ALA A 121 13.42 -10.14 19.90
N ALA A 122 14.37 -9.34 20.35
CA ALA A 122 14.13 -7.95 20.74
C ALA A 122 15.24 -6.94 20.42
N GLU A 123 16.07 -7.12 19.45
CA GLU A 123 16.93 -6.02 18.99
C GLU A 123 16.29 -5.29 17.82
N THR A 124 15.65 -4.14 18.12
CA THR A 124 15.27 -3.16 17.11
C THR A 124 16.54 -2.45 16.69
N VAL A 125 17.08 -2.80 15.52
CA VAL A 125 18.13 -2.01 14.89
C VAL A 125 17.46 -0.83 14.20
N ALA A 126 17.47 0.33 14.86
CA ALA A 126 17.14 1.60 14.22
C ALA A 126 18.31 1.99 13.32
N ALA A 127 18.04 2.22 12.05
CA ALA A 127 18.95 2.82 11.11
C ALA A 127 18.78 4.35 11.13
#